data_10e7f6df2098e1b28745f98b61b559f1
#
_entry.id   10e7f6df2098e1b28745f98b61b559f1
#
_cell.length_a   1.000
_cell.length_b   1.000
_cell.length_c   1.000
_cell.angle_alpha   90.00
_cell.angle_beta   90.00
_cell.angle_gamma   90.00
#
_symmetry.space_group_name_H-M   'P 1'
#
loop_
_entity.id
_entity.type
_entity.pdbx_description
1 polymer ?
#
loop_
_entity_poly.entity_id
_entity_poly.type
_entity_poly.pdbx_seq_one_letter_code
_entity_poly.pdbx_strand_id
1 'polypeptide(L)'
;FMGDYQSGEVKFRYEGYCKALVEHGLPLNPALRIASPFTPLEAQQAMHQFCDQQQHIDALFAASDLIAINAMGVLTARGFSIPKDIAVVGYDDVDASRHSFPPLSTIRQPLDLAARVLLECLQEVMRGGQPASRQLNSDLVVRASTQSL
;
A
#
# COMPACT_ATOMS: atom_id res chain seq x y z
N PHE A 1 -5.26 3.93 -6.85
CA PHE A 1 -4.86 3.92 -5.43
C PHE A 1 -6.03 3.59 -4.54
N MET A 2 -5.81 2.75 -3.53
CA MET A 2 -6.83 2.35 -2.57
C MET A 2 -6.35 2.60 -1.14
N GLY A 3 -7.10 3.43 -0.39
CA GLY A 3 -6.80 3.81 0.99
C GLY A 3 -7.51 5.08 1.43
N ASP A 4 -7.41 5.43 2.72
CA ASP A 4 -7.87 6.72 3.24
C ASP A 4 -6.84 7.82 2.96
N TYR A 5 -6.83 8.31 1.72
CA TYR A 5 -5.86 9.28 1.22
C TYR A 5 -5.97 10.68 1.86
N GLN A 6 -6.89 10.90 2.79
CA GLN A 6 -7.02 12.15 3.54
C GLN A 6 -6.35 12.08 4.91
N SER A 7 -6.02 10.88 5.42
CA SER A 7 -5.49 10.70 6.76
C SER A 7 -3.98 10.42 6.79
N GLY A 8 -3.30 11.05 7.73
CA GLY A 8 -1.96 10.74 8.22
C GLY A 8 -0.95 10.33 7.17
N GLU A 9 -0.31 9.18 7.39
CA GLU A 9 0.74 8.63 6.51
C GLU A 9 0.20 8.15 5.15
N VAL A 10 -1.08 7.80 5.05
CA VAL A 10 -1.69 7.38 3.77
C VAL A 10 -1.69 8.51 2.75
N LYS A 11 -1.86 9.76 3.22
CA LYS A 11 -1.74 10.94 2.38
C LYS A 11 -0.38 11.01 1.69
N PHE A 12 0.71 10.79 2.43
CA PHE A 12 2.06 10.80 1.84
C PHE A 12 2.28 9.64 0.86
N ARG A 13 1.72 8.45 1.13
CA ARG A 13 1.73 7.31 0.20
C ARG A 13 0.98 7.66 -1.09
N TYR A 14 -0.17 8.32 -0.97
CA TYR A 14 -0.94 8.81 -2.12
C TYR A 14 -0.20 9.88 -2.92
N GLU A 15 0.43 10.84 -2.26
CA GLU A 15 1.25 11.88 -2.91
C GLU A 15 2.42 11.26 -3.68
N GLY A 16 3.09 10.26 -3.09
CA GLY A 16 4.14 9.48 -3.76
C GLY A 16 3.63 8.74 -5.00
N TYR A 17 2.46 8.12 -4.92
CA TYR A 17 1.77 7.49 -6.05
C TYR A 17 1.48 8.50 -7.17
N CYS A 18 0.90 9.64 -6.83
CA CYS A 18 0.62 10.70 -7.81
C CYS A 18 1.91 11.20 -8.49
N LYS A 19 2.95 11.43 -7.70
CA LYS A 19 4.25 11.87 -8.22
C LYS A 19 4.83 10.85 -9.22
N ALA A 20 4.80 9.57 -8.89
CA ALA A 20 5.27 8.51 -9.77
C ALA A 20 4.50 8.47 -11.09
N LEU A 21 3.17 8.60 -11.08
CA LEU A 21 2.37 8.65 -12.30
C LEU A 21 2.79 9.84 -13.19
N VAL A 22 2.93 11.03 -12.60
CA VAL A 22 3.34 12.25 -13.34
C VAL A 22 4.73 12.09 -13.93
N GLU A 23 5.70 11.57 -13.18
CA GLU A 23 7.06 11.33 -13.64
C GLU A 23 7.14 10.34 -14.81
N HIS A 24 6.18 9.42 -14.92
CA HIS A 24 6.08 8.46 -16.01
C HIS A 24 5.10 8.88 -17.12
N GLY A 25 4.60 10.11 -17.09
CA GLY A 25 3.69 10.65 -18.11
C GLY A 25 2.30 10.02 -18.08
N LEU A 26 1.90 9.41 -16.96
CA LEU A 26 0.58 8.80 -16.79
C LEU A 26 -0.43 9.80 -16.20
N PRO A 27 -1.69 9.78 -16.65
CA PRO A 27 -2.69 10.72 -16.20
C PRO A 27 -3.14 10.44 -14.76
N LEU A 28 -3.34 11.51 -13.98
CA LEU A 28 -4.01 11.43 -12.69
C LEU A 28 -5.54 11.39 -12.91
N ASN A 29 -6.13 10.21 -12.78
CA ASN A 29 -7.57 10.04 -12.89
C ASN A 29 -8.21 9.91 -11.49
N PRO A 30 -8.99 10.92 -11.03
CA PRO A 30 -9.66 10.86 -9.73
C PRO A 30 -10.66 9.70 -9.59
N ALA A 31 -11.25 9.22 -10.69
CA ALA A 31 -12.16 8.09 -10.66
C ALA A 31 -11.48 6.75 -10.26
N LEU A 32 -10.14 6.68 -10.37
CA LEU A 32 -9.35 5.51 -9.96
C LEU A 32 -8.88 5.59 -8.51
N ARG A 33 -9.39 6.52 -7.71
CA ARG A 33 -9.17 6.60 -6.27
C ARG A 33 -10.27 5.84 -5.54
N ILE A 34 -9.87 4.85 -4.77
CA ILE A 34 -10.79 4.04 -3.98
C ILE A 34 -10.60 4.43 -2.51
N ALA A 35 -11.56 5.17 -1.95
CA ALA A 35 -11.56 5.46 -0.53
C ALA A 35 -11.81 4.17 0.25
N SER A 36 -10.88 3.81 1.13
CA SER A 36 -10.98 2.60 1.93
C SER A 36 -10.38 2.84 3.31
N PRO A 37 -11.18 2.72 4.37
CA PRO A 37 -10.67 2.58 5.72
C PRO A 37 -9.81 1.31 5.86
N PHE A 38 -9.15 1.16 7.02
CA PHE A 38 -8.20 0.06 7.25
C PHE A 38 -8.85 -1.27 7.67
N THR A 39 -10.18 -1.36 7.79
CA THR A 39 -10.81 -2.63 8.17
C THR A 39 -11.00 -3.56 6.97
N PRO A 40 -10.89 -4.89 7.17
CA PRO A 40 -11.09 -5.87 6.12
C PRO A 40 -12.43 -5.74 5.40
N LEU A 41 -13.51 -5.58 6.17
CA LEU A 41 -14.87 -5.49 5.63
C LEU A 41 -15.06 -4.27 4.74
N GLU A 42 -14.58 -3.10 5.20
CA GLU A 42 -14.70 -1.86 4.44
C GLU A 42 -13.84 -1.88 3.17
N ALA A 43 -12.64 -2.49 3.23
CA ALA A 43 -11.80 -2.70 2.06
C ALA A 43 -12.51 -3.58 1.01
N GLN A 44 -13.15 -4.69 1.42
CA GLN A 44 -13.92 -5.53 0.52
C GLN A 44 -15.10 -4.76 -0.09
N GLN A 45 -15.87 -4.03 0.71
CA GLN A 45 -17.01 -3.24 0.24
C GLN A 45 -16.58 -2.17 -0.77
N ALA A 46 -15.51 -1.43 -0.48
CA ALA A 46 -14.97 -0.41 -1.37
C ALA A 46 -14.52 -1.00 -2.72
N MET A 47 -13.87 -2.16 -2.70
CA MET A 47 -13.44 -2.84 -3.94
C MET A 47 -14.65 -3.39 -4.71
N HIS A 48 -15.69 -3.94 -4.05
CA HIS A 48 -16.92 -4.34 -4.71
C HIS A 48 -17.59 -3.17 -5.43
N GLN A 49 -17.75 -2.03 -4.73
CA GLN A 49 -18.35 -0.81 -5.30
C GLN A 49 -17.53 -0.29 -6.49
N PHE A 50 -16.21 -0.32 -6.40
CA PHE A 50 -15.34 0.07 -7.50
C PHE A 50 -15.53 -0.82 -8.73
N CYS A 51 -15.56 -2.14 -8.56
CA CYS A 51 -15.81 -3.08 -9.66
C CYS A 51 -17.17 -2.86 -10.32
N ASP A 52 -18.20 -2.51 -9.55
CA ASP A 52 -19.56 -2.23 -10.07
C ASP A 52 -19.60 -0.97 -10.95
N GLN A 53 -18.65 -0.05 -10.79
CA GLN A 53 -18.51 1.14 -11.65
C GLN A 53 -17.89 0.84 -13.01
N GLN A 54 -17.51 -0.39 -13.29
CA GLN A 54 -16.90 -0.85 -14.56
C GLN A 54 -15.66 -0.05 -14.97
N GLN A 55 -14.93 0.49 -14.01
CA GLN A 55 -13.65 1.15 -14.25
C GLN A 55 -12.60 0.10 -14.60
N HIS A 56 -11.80 0.37 -15.62
CA HIS A 56 -10.69 -0.50 -15.99
C HIS A 56 -9.42 -0.06 -15.28
N ILE A 57 -8.74 -1.02 -14.64
CA ILE A 57 -7.40 -0.86 -14.06
C ILE A 57 -6.55 -2.07 -14.44
N ASP A 58 -5.27 -1.85 -14.63
CA ASP A 58 -4.24 -2.87 -14.85
C ASP A 58 -3.33 -3.04 -13.63
N ALA A 59 -3.38 -2.10 -12.68
CA ALA A 59 -2.64 -2.17 -11.44
C ALA A 59 -3.37 -1.50 -10.28
N LEU A 60 -3.17 -2.03 -9.07
CA LEU A 60 -3.66 -1.50 -7.80
C LEU A 60 -2.51 -1.29 -6.82
N PHE A 61 -2.32 -0.05 -6.34
CA PHE A 61 -1.51 0.23 -5.17
C PHE A 61 -2.43 0.46 -3.97
N ALA A 62 -2.36 -0.42 -3.00
CA ALA A 62 -3.13 -0.33 -1.75
C ALA A 62 -2.27 0.25 -0.63
N ALA A 63 -2.86 1.11 0.20
CA ALA A 63 -2.17 1.83 1.27
C ALA A 63 -1.65 0.93 2.39
N SER A 64 -2.13 -0.31 2.50
CA SER A 64 -1.58 -1.34 3.39
C SER A 64 -1.77 -2.73 2.81
N ASP A 65 -1.03 -3.71 3.33
CA ASP A 65 -1.18 -5.12 2.95
C ASP A 65 -2.56 -5.66 3.31
N LEU A 66 -3.13 -5.20 4.41
CA LEU A 66 -4.47 -5.61 4.82
C LEU A 66 -5.51 -5.20 3.78
N ILE A 67 -5.46 -3.96 3.30
CA ILE A 67 -6.32 -3.47 2.23
C ILE A 67 -6.06 -4.27 0.94
N ALA A 68 -4.78 -4.46 0.57
CA ALA A 68 -4.39 -5.19 -0.64
C ALA A 68 -4.95 -6.62 -0.66
N ILE A 69 -4.74 -7.40 0.42
CA ILE A 69 -5.17 -8.79 0.51
C ILE A 69 -6.70 -8.91 0.38
N ASN A 70 -7.45 -8.01 1.03
CA ASN A 70 -8.91 -8.01 0.94
C ASN A 70 -9.40 -7.59 -0.45
N ALA A 71 -8.75 -6.62 -1.09
CA ALA A 71 -9.03 -6.25 -2.48
C ALA A 71 -8.74 -7.40 -3.45
N MET A 72 -7.61 -8.12 -3.28
CA MET A 72 -7.26 -9.30 -4.08
C MET A 72 -8.34 -10.39 -3.97
N GLY A 73 -8.86 -10.64 -2.79
CA GLY A 73 -9.96 -11.58 -2.57
C GLY A 73 -11.20 -11.22 -3.37
N VAL A 74 -11.60 -9.95 -3.38
CA VAL A 74 -12.74 -9.47 -4.17
C VAL A 74 -12.47 -9.56 -5.67
N LEU A 75 -11.29 -9.12 -6.13
CA LEU A 75 -10.91 -9.19 -7.54
C LEU A 75 -10.94 -10.64 -8.05
N THR A 76 -10.36 -11.57 -7.30
CA THR A 76 -10.37 -13.00 -7.64
C THR A 76 -11.78 -13.57 -7.67
N ALA A 77 -12.64 -13.24 -6.70
CA ALA A 77 -14.05 -13.65 -6.68
C ALA A 77 -14.86 -13.09 -7.86
N ARG A 78 -14.44 -11.96 -8.43
CA ARG A 78 -15.01 -11.33 -9.64
C ARG A 78 -14.42 -11.89 -10.94
N GLY A 79 -13.49 -12.86 -10.87
CA GLY A 79 -12.92 -13.53 -12.02
C GLY A 79 -11.64 -12.90 -12.58
N PHE A 80 -11.06 -11.89 -11.92
CA PHE A 80 -9.78 -11.33 -12.32
C PHE A 80 -8.62 -12.21 -11.88
N SER A 81 -7.64 -12.38 -12.74
CA SER A 81 -6.38 -13.08 -12.45
C SER A 81 -5.30 -12.08 -12.01
N ILE A 82 -4.67 -12.35 -10.85
CA ILE A 82 -3.56 -11.55 -10.33
C ILE A 82 -2.26 -12.35 -10.55
N PRO A 83 -1.24 -11.78 -11.19
CA PRO A 83 -1.10 -10.41 -11.69
C PRO A 83 -1.51 -10.21 -13.16
N LYS A 84 -2.04 -11.24 -13.85
CA LYS A 84 -2.22 -11.23 -15.30
C LYS A 84 -3.16 -10.11 -15.76
N ASP A 85 -4.29 -9.93 -15.09
CA ASP A 85 -5.27 -8.90 -15.42
C ASP A 85 -5.04 -7.63 -14.60
N ILE A 86 -4.70 -7.79 -13.31
CA ILE A 86 -4.46 -6.68 -12.40
C ILE A 86 -3.25 -7.01 -11.51
N ALA A 87 -2.18 -6.23 -11.60
CA ALA A 87 -1.07 -6.30 -10.66
C ALA A 87 -1.43 -5.59 -9.34
N VAL A 88 -0.99 -6.15 -8.19
CA VAL A 88 -1.32 -5.59 -6.87
C VAL A 88 -0.06 -5.39 -6.03
N VAL A 89 0.08 -4.19 -5.46
CA VAL A 89 1.14 -3.84 -4.50
C VAL A 89 0.50 -3.35 -3.21
N GLY A 90 0.99 -3.84 -2.08
CA GLY A 90 0.61 -3.41 -0.74
C GLY A 90 1.67 -2.51 -0.08
N TYR A 91 1.54 -2.35 1.23
CA TYR A 91 2.47 -1.60 2.08
C TYR A 91 2.47 -2.23 3.47
N ASP A 92 3.61 -2.38 4.13
CA ASP A 92 3.96 -2.80 5.48
C ASP A 92 4.79 -4.10 5.54
N ASP A 93 4.68 -5.03 4.59
CA ASP A 93 5.27 -6.38 4.57
C ASP A 93 4.88 -7.20 5.82
N VAL A 94 3.59 -7.20 6.15
CA VAL A 94 3.07 -8.07 7.22
C VAL A 94 3.18 -9.54 6.84
N ASP A 95 3.24 -10.43 7.83
CA ASP A 95 3.41 -11.87 7.58
C ASP A 95 2.34 -12.45 6.65
N ALA A 96 1.09 -11.99 6.76
CA ALA A 96 0.01 -12.40 5.88
C ALA A 96 0.28 -12.13 4.39
N SER A 97 1.10 -11.13 4.02
CA SER A 97 1.44 -10.80 2.64
C SER A 97 2.21 -11.91 1.93
N ARG A 98 2.97 -12.71 2.69
CA ARG A 98 3.76 -13.84 2.17
C ARG A 98 2.88 -15.06 1.91
N HIS A 99 1.79 -15.18 2.65
CA HIS A 99 0.87 -16.32 2.63
C HIS A 99 -0.43 -16.04 1.87
N SER A 100 -0.60 -14.83 1.32
CA SER A 100 -1.70 -14.53 0.41
C SER A 100 -1.55 -15.31 -0.91
N PHE A 101 -2.63 -15.41 -1.66
CA PHE A 101 -2.60 -16.08 -2.96
C PHE A 101 -3.13 -15.16 -4.07
N PRO A 102 -2.22 -14.76 -5.03
CA PRO A 102 -0.77 -14.97 -5.02
C PRO A 102 -0.06 -14.21 -3.87
N PRO A 103 1.20 -14.57 -3.50
CA PRO A 103 2.00 -13.81 -2.54
C PRO A 103 2.13 -12.35 -2.95
N LEU A 104 1.83 -11.44 -2.00
CA LEU A 104 1.70 -10.01 -2.25
C LEU A 104 3.06 -9.30 -2.31
N SER A 105 3.32 -8.59 -3.40
CA SER A 105 4.39 -7.58 -3.49
C SER A 105 4.02 -6.38 -2.61
N THR A 106 5.00 -5.86 -1.86
CA THR A 106 4.71 -4.84 -0.84
C THR A 106 5.91 -3.97 -0.56
N ILE A 107 5.69 -2.84 0.09
CA ILE A 107 6.76 -1.98 0.60
C ILE A 107 7.05 -2.38 2.04
N ARG A 108 8.30 -2.77 2.32
CA ARG A 108 8.78 -3.12 3.67
C ARG A 108 9.31 -1.89 4.36
N GLN A 109 8.77 -1.59 5.54
CA GLN A 109 9.31 -0.58 6.44
C GLN A 109 10.46 -1.18 7.28
N PRO A 110 11.56 -0.44 7.54
CA PRO A 110 12.68 -0.91 8.36
C PRO A 110 12.35 -0.81 9.86
N LEU A 111 11.39 -1.60 10.36
CA LEU A 111 10.83 -1.47 11.71
C LEU A 111 11.90 -1.63 12.82
N ASP A 112 12.85 -2.55 12.66
CA ASP A 112 13.93 -2.73 13.64
C ASP A 112 14.83 -1.50 13.71
N LEU A 113 15.15 -0.90 12.57
CA LEU A 113 15.93 0.33 12.52
C LEU A 113 15.12 1.50 13.09
N ALA A 114 13.84 1.59 12.75
CA ALA A 114 12.95 2.63 13.30
C ALA A 114 12.87 2.55 14.83
N ALA A 115 12.72 1.36 15.39
CA ALA A 115 12.70 1.16 16.84
C ALA A 115 14.00 1.62 17.50
N ARG A 116 15.17 1.29 16.94
CA ARG A 116 16.48 1.75 17.45
C ARG A 116 16.60 3.25 17.39
N VAL A 117 16.26 3.87 16.25
CA VAL A 117 16.31 5.32 16.08
C VAL A 117 15.39 6.05 17.06
N LEU A 118 14.18 5.51 17.30
CA LEU A 118 13.25 6.08 18.28
C LEU A 118 13.81 6.00 19.70
N LEU A 119 14.44 4.89 20.08
CA LEU A 119 15.10 4.76 21.40
C LEU A 119 16.28 5.74 21.56
N GLU A 120 17.10 5.90 20.51
CA GLU A 120 18.19 6.89 20.53
C GLU A 120 17.65 8.31 20.71
N CYS A 121 16.62 8.68 19.94
CA CYS A 121 15.97 10.00 20.06
C CYS A 121 15.38 10.21 21.47
N LEU A 122 14.70 9.19 22.02
CA LEU A 122 14.16 9.27 23.39
C LEU A 122 15.26 9.49 24.42
N GLN A 123 16.37 8.75 24.33
CA GLN A 123 17.51 8.92 25.24
C GLN A 123 18.14 10.30 25.14
N GLU A 124 18.20 10.87 23.94
CA GLU A 124 18.71 12.24 23.73
C GLU A 124 17.78 13.27 24.38
N VAL A 125 16.46 13.14 24.20
CA VAL A 125 15.46 14.01 24.86
C VAL A 125 15.58 13.92 26.40
N MET A 126 15.72 12.70 26.94
CA MET A 126 15.88 12.50 28.40
C MET A 126 17.15 13.15 28.96
N ARG A 127 18.18 13.38 28.14
CA ARG A 127 19.40 14.10 28.50
C ARG A 127 19.30 15.62 28.27
N GLY A 128 18.12 16.11 27.88
CA GLY A 128 17.88 17.54 27.61
C GLY A 128 18.25 17.96 26.17
N GLY A 129 18.57 17.02 25.27
CA GLY A 129 18.85 17.28 23.86
C GLY A 129 17.59 17.43 23.01
N GLN A 130 17.78 17.85 21.77
CA GLN A 130 16.72 17.97 20.76
C GLN A 130 17.12 17.17 19.52
N PRO A 131 16.70 15.90 19.42
CA PRO A 131 17.06 15.07 18.28
C PRO A 131 16.46 15.62 16.97
N ALA A 132 17.26 15.58 15.91
CA ALA A 132 16.79 15.93 14.58
C ALA A 132 15.85 14.86 14.02
N SER A 133 14.91 15.29 13.16
CA SER A 133 14.08 14.36 12.37
C SER A 133 14.96 13.48 11.49
N ARG A 134 14.66 12.18 11.43
CA ARG A 134 15.41 11.20 10.62
C ARG A 134 14.47 10.54 9.63
N GLN A 135 14.89 10.44 8.37
CA GLN A 135 14.18 9.72 7.34
C GLN A 135 14.79 8.34 7.18
N LEU A 136 13.95 7.30 7.13
CA LEU A 136 14.35 5.91 6.92
C LEU A 136 13.84 5.45 5.57
N ASN A 137 14.68 4.75 4.81
CA ASN A 137 14.31 4.21 3.52
C ASN A 137 13.54 2.91 3.69
N SER A 138 12.50 2.74 2.88
CA SER A 138 11.72 1.50 2.76
C SER A 138 12.16 0.73 1.52
N ASP A 139 11.98 -0.60 1.52
CA ASP A 139 12.36 -1.49 0.44
C ASP A 139 11.13 -2.03 -0.29
N LEU A 140 11.20 -2.15 -1.61
CA LEU A 140 10.21 -2.88 -2.39
C LEU A 140 10.51 -4.38 -2.32
N VAL A 141 9.56 -5.16 -1.82
CA VAL A 141 9.59 -6.63 -1.79
C VAL A 141 8.73 -7.15 -2.93
N VAL A 142 9.36 -7.60 -4.00
CA VAL A 142 8.66 -8.13 -5.18
C VAL A 142 8.28 -9.59 -4.96
N ARG A 143 6.99 -9.91 -5.21
CA ARG A 143 6.41 -11.26 -5.16
C ARG A 143 5.47 -11.51 -6.34
N ALA A 144 4.73 -12.61 -6.29
CA ALA A 144 3.92 -13.07 -7.42
C ALA A 144 2.73 -12.17 -7.78
N SER A 145 2.29 -11.26 -6.90
CA SER A 145 1.17 -10.35 -7.24
C SER A 145 1.51 -9.26 -8.27
N THR A 146 2.80 -9.14 -8.66
CA THR A 146 3.28 -8.21 -9.70
C THR A 146 4.16 -8.87 -10.76
N GLN A 147 4.48 -10.16 -10.60
CA GLN A 147 5.30 -10.91 -11.56
C GLN A 147 4.45 -11.99 -12.20
N SER A 148 4.32 -11.94 -13.53
CA SER A 148 3.86 -13.12 -14.28
C SER A 148 4.90 -14.24 -14.14
N LEU A 149 4.46 -15.43 -13.74
CA LEU A 149 5.28 -16.64 -13.77
C LEU A 149 5.58 -17.04 -15.20
#